data_ed3c2b28b0f073a70c70252308f63ad6
#
_entry.id   ed3c2b28b0f073a70c70252308f63ad6
#
_cell.length_a   1.000
_cell.length_b   1.000
_cell.length_c   1.000
_cell.angle_alpha   90.00
_cell.angle_beta   90.00
_cell.angle_gamma   90.00
#
_symmetry.space_group_name_H-M   'P 1'
#
loop_
_entity.id
_entity.type
_entity.pdbx_description
1 polymer ?
#
loop_
_entity_poly.entity_id
_entity_poly.type
_entity_poly.pdbx_seq_one_letter_code
_entity_poly.pdbx_strand_id
1 'polypeptide(L)'
;MKNLSVTCIGAGVIGSGWAARLLVNGINVNVFDKRPESYNRTRLSVERAKKYFSQLTKAPLREMGSLTFEKSLEGAVKTSTYIIESLPENLQLKHNLYKEIEQISNNSIILSSTSGFKPTDLQKYMKNPQNLLVTHPFNPVYLMPLVEVVPGQERDQNIVDDVYHLLGYIGMVPIIIKKEIDAFVADRMLEAMWREALWLIKDDICTTKELDDIITSSFGIRFAQMGMFESYRIAGGDKGMRHFLDQFGPALKWPWSRLTDVPEFNSDLIDKICSQSDAQSDMYSISELEDIRDKNLVELQKALRNNRWGSGRTLASYEKDLFDEQSKEAEKASGKISSDLLITYTKTIPPEWADYNGHMTEYRYLNCFGDASDAVMLHIGCDKAYIEAGNSYFTVETNIRHLNELKVGQEVYIETKVIKGTEKKLHVFHMLRNKEGELFATGEHLLLHVSLKTRKTCPASKPLINKLIELQKQHQETSVPSEPKIIV
;
A
#
# COMPACT_ATOMS: atom_id res chain seq x y z
N MET A 1 15.52 -2.36 6.92
CA MET A 1 14.31 -2.57 7.73
C MET A 1 13.95 -4.06 7.98
N LYS A 2 14.63 -5.03 7.37
CA LYS A 2 14.39 -6.50 7.52
C LYS A 2 14.59 -7.02 8.96
N ASN A 3 14.63 -6.44 9.99
CA ASN A 3 14.62 -6.92 11.39
C ASN A 3 14.01 -5.90 12.35
N LEU A 4 13.26 -4.93 11.80
CA LEU A 4 12.60 -3.93 12.61
C LEU A 4 11.43 -4.57 13.36
N SER A 5 11.36 -4.35 14.66
CA SER A 5 10.23 -4.68 15.51
C SER A 5 9.54 -3.41 15.97
N VAL A 6 8.24 -3.33 15.78
CA VAL A 6 7.39 -2.22 16.20
C VAL A 6 6.38 -2.73 17.21
N THR A 7 6.17 -1.98 18.28
CA THR A 7 5.11 -2.30 19.26
C THR A 7 3.89 -1.43 19.03
N CYS A 8 2.71 -2.04 18.97
CA CYS A 8 1.42 -1.35 19.00
C CYS A 8 0.81 -1.49 20.41
N ILE A 9 0.63 -0.38 21.09
CA ILE A 9 -0.03 -0.30 22.40
C ILE A 9 -1.43 0.25 22.22
N GLY A 10 -2.43 -0.55 22.62
CA GLY A 10 -3.84 -0.30 22.32
C GLY A 10 -4.21 -0.87 20.95
N ALA A 11 -4.95 -1.98 20.95
CA ALA A 11 -5.40 -2.68 19.76
C ALA A 11 -6.90 -2.44 19.48
N GLY A 12 -7.30 -1.17 19.53
CA GLY A 12 -8.57 -0.67 19.02
C GLY A 12 -8.59 -0.67 17.49
N VAL A 13 -9.52 0.06 16.89
CA VAL A 13 -9.64 0.19 15.41
C VAL A 13 -8.34 0.71 14.80
N ILE A 14 -7.76 1.76 15.36
CA ILE A 14 -6.55 2.40 14.85
C ILE A 14 -5.31 1.52 15.08
N GLY A 15 -5.07 1.06 16.31
CA GLY A 15 -3.89 0.24 16.62
C GLY A 15 -3.88 -1.11 15.90
N SER A 16 -5.04 -1.75 15.74
CA SER A 16 -5.18 -2.97 14.91
C SER A 16 -4.90 -2.68 13.44
N GLY A 17 -5.32 -1.52 12.94
CA GLY A 17 -5.05 -1.08 11.57
C GLY A 17 -3.54 -0.81 11.33
N TRP A 18 -2.85 -0.20 12.30
CA TRP A 18 -1.40 -0.03 12.27
C TRP A 18 -0.67 -1.38 12.26
N ALA A 19 -1.03 -2.29 13.18
CA ALA A 19 -0.45 -3.62 13.21
C ALA A 19 -0.60 -4.33 11.85
N ALA A 20 -1.79 -4.27 11.26
CA ALA A 20 -2.07 -4.85 9.95
C ALA A 20 -1.22 -4.22 8.84
N ARG A 21 -1.09 -2.88 8.79
CA ARG A 21 -0.28 -2.16 7.79
C ARG A 21 1.20 -2.54 7.88
N LEU A 22 1.74 -2.61 9.09
CA LEU A 22 3.14 -2.97 9.33
C LEU A 22 3.42 -4.42 8.91
N LEU A 23 2.57 -5.35 9.32
CA LEU A 23 2.73 -6.79 9.04
C LEU A 23 2.74 -7.10 7.55
N VAL A 24 1.81 -6.55 6.76
CA VAL A 24 1.76 -6.77 5.30
C VAL A 24 2.95 -6.15 4.56
N ASN A 25 3.70 -5.27 5.23
CA ASN A 25 4.93 -4.68 4.74
C ASN A 25 6.21 -5.33 5.29
N GLY A 26 6.11 -6.50 5.91
CA GLY A 26 7.26 -7.29 6.37
C GLY A 26 7.86 -6.84 7.69
N ILE A 27 7.17 -6.01 8.47
CA ILE A 27 7.63 -5.53 9.77
C ILE A 27 7.04 -6.41 10.88
N ASN A 28 7.89 -6.86 11.81
CA ASN A 28 7.44 -7.63 12.97
C ASN A 28 6.72 -6.72 13.96
N VAL A 29 5.58 -7.19 14.48
CA VAL A 29 4.72 -6.40 15.37
C VAL A 29 4.46 -7.13 16.68
N ASN A 30 4.78 -6.44 17.78
CA ASN A 30 4.32 -6.80 19.11
C ASN A 30 3.06 -5.99 19.42
N VAL A 31 2.03 -6.65 19.93
CA VAL A 31 0.78 -6.00 20.31
C VAL A 31 0.57 -6.15 21.81
N PHE A 32 0.30 -5.05 22.49
CA PHE A 32 -0.09 -5.03 23.89
C PHE A 32 -1.42 -4.27 24.07
N ASP A 33 -2.41 -4.97 24.58
CA ASP A 33 -3.71 -4.39 25.00
C ASP A 33 -4.22 -5.19 26.21
N LYS A 34 -4.77 -4.49 27.21
CA LYS A 34 -5.31 -5.11 28.42
C LYS A 34 -6.62 -5.89 28.17
N ARG A 35 -7.24 -5.68 27.01
CA ARG A 35 -8.53 -6.29 26.63
C ARG A 35 -8.32 -7.49 25.72
N PRO A 36 -8.66 -8.71 26.14
CA PRO A 36 -8.46 -9.93 25.33
C PRO A 36 -9.15 -9.92 23.96
N GLU A 37 -10.32 -9.28 23.86
CA GLU A 37 -11.08 -9.18 22.61
C GLU A 37 -10.34 -8.36 21.53
N SER A 38 -9.40 -7.52 21.92
CA SER A 38 -8.56 -6.72 21.01
C SER A 38 -7.70 -7.60 20.11
N TYR A 39 -7.31 -8.78 20.56
CA TYR A 39 -6.51 -9.74 19.79
C TYR A 39 -7.27 -10.30 18.58
N ASN A 40 -8.55 -10.60 18.73
CA ASN A 40 -9.38 -11.01 17.62
C ASN A 40 -9.58 -9.90 16.60
N ARG A 41 -9.79 -8.67 17.08
CA ARG A 41 -9.86 -7.49 16.19
C ARG A 41 -8.59 -7.31 15.38
N THR A 42 -7.43 -7.42 16.01
CA THR A 42 -6.14 -7.32 15.30
C THR A 42 -6.02 -8.38 14.22
N ARG A 43 -6.36 -9.64 14.50
CA ARG A 43 -6.34 -10.72 13.51
C ARG A 43 -7.26 -10.45 12.33
N LEU A 44 -8.49 -10.00 12.59
CA LEU A 44 -9.44 -9.63 11.53
C LEU A 44 -8.92 -8.46 10.67
N SER A 45 -8.30 -7.46 11.30
CA SER A 45 -7.68 -6.35 10.55
C SER A 45 -6.52 -6.82 9.66
N VAL A 46 -5.72 -7.79 10.14
CA VAL A 46 -4.64 -8.40 9.35
C VAL A 46 -5.20 -9.19 8.16
N GLU A 47 -6.25 -9.99 8.36
CA GLU A 47 -6.91 -10.74 7.26
C GLU A 47 -7.47 -9.78 6.20
N ARG A 48 -8.13 -8.70 6.61
CA ARG A 48 -8.59 -7.66 5.68
C ARG A 48 -7.44 -6.99 4.95
N ALA A 49 -6.38 -6.61 5.67
CA ALA A 49 -5.21 -6.01 5.05
C ALA A 49 -4.58 -6.94 4.01
N LYS A 50 -4.41 -8.22 4.31
CA LYS A 50 -3.93 -9.23 3.33
C LYS A 50 -4.80 -9.24 2.08
N LYS A 51 -6.13 -9.33 2.26
CA LYS A 51 -7.09 -9.41 1.16
C LYS A 51 -7.01 -8.19 0.22
N TYR A 52 -6.99 -6.97 0.79
CA TYR A 52 -7.10 -5.74 0.01
C TYR A 52 -5.77 -5.16 -0.41
N PHE A 53 -4.74 -5.29 0.43
CA PHE A 53 -3.42 -4.75 0.11
C PHE A 53 -2.78 -5.48 -1.06
N SER A 54 -2.97 -6.81 -1.18
CA SER A 54 -2.54 -7.61 -2.33
C SER A 54 -3.21 -7.19 -3.65
N GLN A 55 -4.34 -6.49 -3.58
CA GLN A 55 -5.04 -5.99 -4.76
C GLN A 55 -4.59 -4.58 -5.19
N LEU A 56 -3.89 -3.84 -4.30
CA LEU A 56 -3.43 -2.48 -4.59
C LEU A 56 -2.28 -2.45 -5.58
N THR A 57 -1.37 -3.41 -5.49
CA THR A 57 -0.13 -3.43 -6.29
C THR A 57 -0.09 -4.64 -7.23
N LYS A 58 0.59 -4.46 -8.37
CA LYS A 58 0.96 -5.55 -9.28
C LYS A 58 2.28 -6.21 -8.86
N ALA A 59 3.08 -5.53 -8.02
CA ALA A 59 4.28 -6.10 -7.47
C ALA A 59 3.93 -7.11 -6.37
N PRO A 60 4.68 -8.20 -6.23
CA PRO A 60 4.54 -9.09 -5.09
C PRO A 60 4.86 -8.34 -3.81
N LEU A 61 4.03 -8.58 -2.81
CA LEU A 61 4.24 -8.02 -1.48
C LEU A 61 5.45 -8.67 -0.81
N ARG A 62 6.04 -7.95 0.13
CA ARG A 62 7.07 -8.50 1.03
C ARG A 62 6.52 -9.69 1.80
N GLU A 63 7.41 -10.60 2.23
CA GLU A 63 7.06 -11.63 3.20
C GLU A 63 6.46 -10.95 4.46
N MET A 64 5.33 -11.47 4.92
CA MET A 64 4.61 -10.86 6.03
C MET A 64 5.41 -10.96 7.33
N GLY A 65 5.46 -9.87 8.10
CA GLY A 65 6.06 -9.85 9.43
C GLY A 65 5.36 -10.79 10.42
N SER A 66 6.05 -11.11 11.52
CA SER A 66 5.50 -11.91 12.62
C SER A 66 4.64 -11.06 13.56
N LEU A 67 3.52 -11.63 14.03
CA LEU A 67 2.61 -11.01 15.00
C LEU A 67 2.73 -11.71 16.35
N THR A 68 3.13 -10.96 17.38
CA THR A 68 3.20 -11.43 18.77
C THR A 68 2.25 -10.64 19.65
N PHE A 69 1.48 -11.34 20.50
CA PHE A 69 0.65 -10.70 21.52
C PHE A 69 1.36 -10.80 22.87
N GLU A 70 1.79 -9.66 23.39
CA GLU A 70 2.55 -9.58 24.62
C GLU A 70 1.63 -9.51 25.86
N LYS A 71 2.05 -10.18 26.94
CA LYS A 71 1.28 -10.26 28.17
C LYS A 71 1.58 -9.08 29.13
N SER A 72 2.68 -8.37 28.91
CA SER A 72 3.11 -7.23 29.71
C SER A 72 3.61 -6.10 28.85
N LEU A 73 3.53 -4.89 29.38
CA LEU A 73 4.09 -3.71 28.73
C LEU A 73 5.61 -3.84 28.56
N GLU A 74 6.30 -4.37 29.58
CA GLU A 74 7.75 -4.59 29.55
C GLU A 74 8.15 -5.54 28.41
N GLY A 75 7.46 -6.68 28.26
CA GLY A 75 7.72 -7.63 27.18
C GLY A 75 7.52 -7.00 25.80
N ALA A 76 6.49 -6.16 25.65
CA ALA A 76 6.17 -5.49 24.40
C ALA A 76 7.22 -4.43 24.01
N VAL A 77 7.70 -3.64 24.98
CA VAL A 77 8.47 -2.41 24.72
C VAL A 77 9.99 -2.65 24.69
N LYS A 78 10.50 -3.61 25.46
CA LYS A 78 11.94 -3.78 25.74
C LYS A 78 12.84 -3.87 24.50
N THR A 79 12.36 -4.42 23.40
CA THR A 79 13.14 -4.62 22.17
C THR A 79 12.68 -3.77 20.99
N SER A 80 11.71 -2.87 21.21
CA SER A 80 11.08 -2.11 20.13
C SER A 80 11.75 -0.76 19.93
N THR A 81 12.15 -0.48 18.70
CA THR A 81 12.65 0.84 18.30
C THR A 81 11.51 1.86 18.22
N TYR A 82 10.36 1.46 17.67
CA TYR A 82 9.18 2.31 17.52
C TYR A 82 8.01 1.72 18.32
N ILE A 83 7.29 2.61 19.00
CA ILE A 83 6.10 2.28 19.79
C ILE A 83 4.95 3.13 19.28
N ILE A 84 3.98 2.51 18.62
CA ILE A 84 2.75 3.17 18.19
C ILE A 84 1.73 3.10 19.31
N GLU A 85 1.35 4.25 19.83
CA GLU A 85 0.37 4.37 20.90
C GLU A 85 -0.99 4.77 20.33
N SER A 86 -2.01 3.93 20.61
CA SER A 86 -3.40 4.12 20.16
C SER A 86 -4.38 3.92 21.31
N LEU A 87 -4.09 4.53 22.47
CA LEU A 87 -4.98 4.54 23.63
C LEU A 87 -6.15 5.52 23.44
N PRO A 88 -7.20 5.43 24.26
CA PRO A 88 -8.27 6.43 24.30
C PRO A 88 -7.74 7.86 24.49
N GLU A 89 -8.48 8.86 24.00
CA GLU A 89 -8.14 10.28 24.07
C GLU A 89 -8.26 10.82 25.51
N ASN A 90 -7.32 10.40 26.33
CA ASN A 90 -7.18 10.84 27.73
C ASN A 90 -5.71 11.16 28.00
N LEU A 91 -5.42 12.44 28.20
CA LEU A 91 -4.08 12.97 28.35
C LEU A 91 -3.34 12.34 29.55
N GLN A 92 -4.03 12.17 30.67
CA GLN A 92 -3.44 11.59 31.88
C GLN A 92 -3.07 10.10 31.68
N LEU A 93 -3.91 9.35 30.98
CA LEU A 93 -3.64 7.96 30.64
C LEU A 93 -2.39 7.85 29.76
N LYS A 94 -2.28 8.73 28.76
CA LYS A 94 -1.12 8.78 27.86
C LYS A 94 0.16 9.18 28.61
N HIS A 95 0.13 10.20 29.47
CA HIS A 95 1.27 10.60 30.29
C HIS A 95 1.75 9.47 31.20
N ASN A 96 0.84 8.72 31.82
CA ASN A 96 1.22 7.59 32.67
C ASN A 96 1.93 6.50 31.86
N LEU A 97 1.36 6.16 30.69
CA LEU A 97 1.99 5.20 29.78
C LEU A 97 3.40 5.64 29.35
N TYR A 98 3.57 6.89 28.95
CA TYR A 98 4.89 7.36 28.48
C TYR A 98 5.95 7.31 29.59
N LYS A 99 5.59 7.63 30.83
CA LYS A 99 6.47 7.45 31.99
C LYS A 99 6.86 5.99 32.22
N GLU A 100 5.92 5.05 32.08
CA GLU A 100 6.19 3.62 32.19
C GLU A 100 7.12 3.14 31.05
N ILE A 101 6.89 3.59 29.83
CA ILE A 101 7.74 3.28 28.67
C ILE A 101 9.18 3.76 28.91
N GLU A 102 9.38 5.00 29.34
CA GLU A 102 10.70 5.55 29.59
C GLU A 102 11.46 4.84 30.71
N GLN A 103 10.77 4.18 31.67
CA GLN A 103 11.40 3.34 32.68
C GLN A 103 11.92 2.02 32.11
N ILE A 104 11.30 1.51 31.06
CA ILE A 104 11.66 0.25 30.41
C ILE A 104 12.68 0.48 29.29
N SER A 105 12.47 1.51 28.48
CA SER A 105 13.31 1.84 27.31
C SER A 105 13.43 3.35 27.14
N ASN A 106 14.64 3.87 27.33
CA ASN A 106 14.92 5.31 27.19
C ASN A 106 15.08 5.75 25.72
N ASN A 107 15.27 4.84 24.80
CA ASN A 107 15.62 5.14 23.40
C ASN A 107 14.49 4.82 22.42
N SER A 108 13.37 4.28 22.89
CA SER A 108 12.23 4.00 22.00
C SER A 108 11.56 5.29 21.56
N ILE A 109 11.22 5.36 20.28
CA ILE A 109 10.50 6.47 19.67
C ILE A 109 9.00 6.18 19.80
N ILE A 110 8.26 7.09 20.41
CA ILE A 110 6.82 6.98 20.63
C ILE A 110 6.08 7.73 19.52
N LEU A 111 5.21 7.02 18.81
CA LEU A 111 4.37 7.50 17.73
C LEU A 111 2.92 7.50 18.22
N SER A 112 2.42 8.64 18.67
CA SER A 112 1.03 8.73 19.17
C SER A 112 0.05 8.89 18.03
N SER A 113 -1.01 8.09 18.04
CA SER A 113 -2.13 8.16 17.07
C SER A 113 -3.26 9.09 17.56
N THR A 114 -2.99 10.02 18.47
CA THR A 114 -3.98 11.00 18.91
C THR A 114 -4.51 11.83 17.74
N SER A 115 -5.79 12.16 17.76
CA SER A 115 -6.44 13.04 16.78
C SER A 115 -6.48 14.51 17.25
N GLY A 116 -6.36 14.75 18.54
CA GLY A 116 -6.61 16.09 19.10
C GLY A 116 -5.46 16.72 19.87
N PHE A 117 -4.71 15.96 20.64
CA PHE A 117 -3.68 16.52 21.52
C PHE A 117 -2.42 16.96 20.79
N LYS A 118 -1.96 18.15 21.09
CA LYS A 118 -0.66 18.63 20.58
C LYS A 118 0.49 17.79 21.15
N PRO A 119 1.52 17.50 20.35
CA PRO A 119 2.70 16.78 20.82
C PRO A 119 3.33 17.41 22.06
N THR A 120 3.42 18.74 22.12
CA THR A 120 3.97 19.45 23.30
C THR A 120 3.20 19.14 24.57
N ASP A 121 1.86 19.01 24.53
CA ASP A 121 1.07 18.63 25.69
C ASP A 121 1.33 17.17 26.11
N LEU A 122 1.52 16.27 25.14
CA LEU A 122 1.88 14.88 25.38
C LEU A 122 3.29 14.72 25.98
N GLN A 123 4.23 15.53 25.53
CA GLN A 123 5.64 15.52 25.94
C GLN A 123 5.88 16.06 27.38
N LYS A 124 4.92 16.78 27.94
CA LYS A 124 5.05 17.62 29.14
C LYS A 124 5.78 16.98 30.34
N TYR A 125 5.67 15.67 30.54
CA TYR A 125 6.23 14.97 31.68
C TYR A 125 7.26 13.92 31.27
N MET A 126 7.71 13.93 30.06
CA MET A 126 8.73 13.02 29.54
C MET A 126 10.14 13.50 29.90
N LYS A 127 11.06 12.55 30.07
CA LYS A 127 12.49 12.83 30.27
C LYS A 127 13.16 13.12 28.92
N ASN A 128 12.71 12.43 27.88
CA ASN A 128 13.21 12.55 26.51
C ASN A 128 12.07 12.97 25.57
N PRO A 129 11.56 14.21 25.68
CA PRO A 129 10.40 14.66 24.93
C PRO A 129 10.59 14.59 23.41
N GLN A 130 11.83 14.74 22.91
CA GLN A 130 12.17 14.62 21.48
C GLN A 130 11.87 13.24 20.90
N ASN A 131 11.73 12.20 21.73
CA ASN A 131 11.40 10.84 21.30
C ASN A 131 9.90 10.62 21.06
N LEU A 132 9.06 11.65 21.21
CA LEU A 132 7.63 11.55 20.94
C LEU A 132 7.23 12.46 19.80
N LEU A 133 6.51 11.88 18.81
CA LEU A 133 5.82 12.58 17.72
C LEU A 133 4.37 12.12 17.67
N VAL A 134 3.51 12.95 17.15
CA VAL A 134 2.21 12.49 16.69
C VAL A 134 2.33 11.99 15.26
N THR A 135 1.76 10.80 15.01
CA THR A 135 1.56 10.22 13.69
C THR A 135 0.09 9.90 13.54
N HIS A 136 -0.68 10.90 13.13
CA HIS A 136 -2.13 10.82 13.05
C HIS A 136 -2.56 10.12 11.75
N PRO A 137 -3.08 8.87 11.82
CA PRO A 137 -3.52 8.10 10.65
C PRO A 137 -5.00 8.29 10.40
N PHE A 138 -5.48 7.80 9.25
CA PHE A 138 -6.90 7.76 8.91
C PHE A 138 -7.41 6.34 8.77
N ASN A 139 -8.62 6.08 9.26
CA ASN A 139 -9.27 4.77 9.18
C ASN A 139 -9.85 4.51 7.78
N PRO A 140 -9.61 3.34 7.15
CA PRO A 140 -8.82 2.19 7.64
C PRO A 140 -7.31 2.38 7.42
N VAL A 141 -6.53 2.30 8.50
CA VAL A 141 -5.07 2.59 8.48
C VAL A 141 -4.32 1.68 7.51
N TYR A 142 -4.78 0.45 7.30
CA TYR A 142 -4.14 -0.48 6.35
C TYR A 142 -4.37 -0.12 4.87
N LEU A 143 -5.27 0.81 4.52
CA LEU A 143 -5.52 1.27 3.15
C LEU A 143 -5.33 2.76 2.94
N MET A 144 -5.75 3.59 3.92
CA MET A 144 -5.59 5.04 3.81
C MET A 144 -4.12 5.42 3.85
N PRO A 145 -3.65 6.19 2.86
CA PRO A 145 -2.22 6.50 2.77
C PRO A 145 -1.78 7.64 3.68
N LEU A 146 -2.64 8.60 4.02
CA LEU A 146 -2.25 9.79 4.76
C LEU A 146 -1.84 9.49 6.21
N VAL A 147 -0.71 10.08 6.62
CA VAL A 147 -0.34 10.25 8.03
C VAL A 147 0.11 11.69 8.25
N GLU A 148 -0.54 12.42 9.13
CA GLU A 148 -0.04 13.71 9.59
C GLU A 148 1.06 13.46 10.63
N VAL A 149 2.29 13.86 10.32
CA VAL A 149 3.44 13.79 11.23
C VAL A 149 3.59 15.14 11.91
N VAL A 150 3.34 15.18 13.20
CA VAL A 150 3.39 16.43 13.97
C VAL A 150 4.47 16.32 15.04
N PRO A 151 5.65 16.92 14.82
CA PRO A 151 6.66 17.02 15.85
C PRO A 151 6.29 18.08 16.89
N GLY A 152 6.67 17.88 18.14
CA GLY A 152 6.50 18.85 19.21
C GLY A 152 7.49 20.02 19.14
N GLN A 153 7.45 20.89 20.13
CA GLN A 153 8.45 21.97 20.27
C GLN A 153 9.83 21.38 20.55
N GLU A 154 9.91 20.40 21.44
CA GLU A 154 11.10 19.59 21.66
C GLU A 154 11.15 18.47 20.62
N ARG A 155 12.04 18.61 19.62
CA ARG A 155 12.13 17.65 18.50
C ARG A 155 13.57 17.40 18.09
N ASP A 156 13.85 16.20 17.63
CA ASP A 156 15.06 15.83 16.89
C ASP A 156 14.70 15.62 15.42
N GLN A 157 15.35 16.37 14.53
CA GLN A 157 15.07 16.29 13.10
C GLN A 157 15.42 14.91 12.53
N ASN A 158 16.45 14.24 13.04
CA ASN A 158 16.80 12.90 12.59
C ASN A 158 15.67 11.90 12.89
N ILE A 159 15.03 12.00 14.05
CA ILE A 159 13.88 11.17 14.41
C ILE A 159 12.70 11.45 13.48
N VAL A 160 12.43 12.72 13.17
CA VAL A 160 11.36 13.10 12.22
C VAL A 160 11.62 12.49 10.84
N ASP A 161 12.86 12.57 10.36
CA ASP A 161 13.26 12.03 9.05
C ASP A 161 13.20 10.49 9.03
N ASP A 162 13.64 9.82 10.10
CA ASP A 162 13.54 8.35 10.22
C ASP A 162 12.08 7.88 10.21
N VAL A 163 11.19 8.58 10.93
CA VAL A 163 9.76 8.27 10.94
C VAL A 163 9.14 8.54 9.56
N TYR A 164 9.51 9.63 8.90
CA TYR A 164 9.09 9.94 7.54
C TYR A 164 9.46 8.78 6.59
N HIS A 165 10.70 8.29 6.66
CA HIS A 165 11.18 7.18 5.84
C HIS A 165 10.49 5.85 6.19
N LEU A 166 10.24 5.57 7.47
CA LEU A 166 9.49 4.39 7.90
C LEU A 166 8.09 4.37 7.31
N LEU A 167 7.37 5.50 7.39
CA LEU A 167 6.01 5.62 6.86
C LEU A 167 5.99 5.48 5.32
N GLY A 168 6.95 6.08 4.62
CA GLY A 168 7.13 5.89 3.19
C GLY A 168 7.40 4.43 2.81
N TYR A 169 8.26 3.73 3.58
CA TYR A 169 8.58 2.32 3.36
C TYR A 169 7.34 1.41 3.40
N ILE A 170 6.39 1.69 4.29
CA ILE A 170 5.12 0.96 4.36
C ILE A 170 4.04 1.52 3.41
N GLY A 171 4.43 2.36 2.43
CA GLY A 171 3.56 2.88 1.38
C GLY A 171 2.54 3.91 1.86
N MET A 172 2.88 4.69 2.89
CA MET A 172 2.06 5.81 3.36
C MET A 172 2.58 7.16 2.85
N VAL A 173 1.75 8.18 2.96
CA VAL A 173 2.04 9.58 2.60
C VAL A 173 2.21 10.37 3.89
N PRO A 174 3.43 10.45 4.46
CA PRO A 174 3.67 11.30 5.62
C PRO A 174 3.66 12.78 5.20
N ILE A 175 2.83 13.58 5.87
CA ILE A 175 2.80 15.05 5.72
C ILE A 175 3.26 15.67 7.03
N ILE A 176 4.43 16.31 7.00
CA ILE A 176 4.98 16.98 8.17
C ILE A 176 4.21 18.29 8.40
N ILE A 177 3.54 18.40 9.53
CA ILE A 177 2.85 19.61 9.98
C ILE A 177 3.87 20.53 10.64
N LYS A 178 4.14 21.66 10.00
CA LYS A 178 5.22 22.58 10.40
C LYS A 178 5.03 23.23 11.77
N LYS A 179 3.78 23.38 12.20
CA LYS A 179 3.41 24.00 13.48
C LYS A 179 2.26 23.21 14.09
N GLU A 180 2.45 22.77 15.33
CA GLU A 180 1.39 22.06 16.07
C GLU A 180 0.16 22.96 16.28
N ILE A 181 -1.00 22.40 16.04
CA ILE A 181 -2.31 23.00 16.30
C ILE A 181 -3.25 21.93 16.83
N ASP A 182 -4.30 22.31 17.55
CA ASP A 182 -5.33 21.38 18.02
C ASP A 182 -6.04 20.74 16.83
N ALA A 183 -6.29 19.41 16.88
CA ALA A 183 -6.94 18.61 15.85
C ALA A 183 -6.25 18.63 14.47
N PHE A 184 -5.02 19.12 14.39
CA PHE A 184 -4.17 19.18 13.19
C PHE A 184 -4.91 19.79 11.96
N VAL A 185 -4.61 19.33 10.75
CA VAL A 185 -5.18 19.94 9.54
C VAL A 185 -6.41 19.21 9.06
N ALA A 186 -6.31 17.88 8.94
CA ALA A 186 -7.38 17.10 8.33
C ALA A 186 -8.64 17.05 9.18
N ASP A 187 -8.52 16.82 10.49
CA ASP A 187 -9.69 16.80 11.38
C ASP A 187 -10.34 18.17 11.50
N ARG A 188 -9.56 19.27 11.47
CA ARG A 188 -10.16 20.62 11.43
C ARG A 188 -11.00 20.84 10.18
N MET A 189 -10.57 20.31 9.04
CA MET A 189 -11.35 20.40 7.80
C MET A 189 -12.60 19.53 7.86
N LEU A 190 -12.48 18.31 8.43
CA LEU A 190 -13.62 17.41 8.63
C LEU A 190 -14.62 17.97 9.59
N GLU A 191 -14.18 18.56 10.72
CA GLU A 191 -15.10 19.20 11.68
C GLU A 191 -15.83 20.39 11.10
N ALA A 192 -15.17 21.21 10.27
CA ALA A 192 -15.83 22.32 9.61
C ALA A 192 -17.01 21.83 8.75
N MET A 193 -16.79 20.77 7.96
CA MET A 193 -17.85 20.16 7.15
C MET A 193 -18.94 19.53 8.03
N TRP A 194 -18.55 18.83 9.10
CA TRP A 194 -19.50 18.18 9.99
C TRP A 194 -20.40 19.16 10.73
N ARG A 195 -19.85 20.27 11.22
CA ARG A 195 -20.65 21.35 11.86
C ARG A 195 -21.71 21.90 10.92
N GLU A 196 -21.35 22.16 9.66
CA GLU A 196 -22.33 22.61 8.65
C GLU A 196 -23.37 21.53 8.36
N ALA A 197 -22.95 20.27 8.22
CA ALA A 197 -23.84 19.13 8.01
C ALA A 197 -24.90 18.99 9.10
N LEU A 198 -24.52 19.16 10.37
CA LEU A 198 -25.46 19.11 11.51
C LEU A 198 -26.56 20.19 11.42
N TRP A 199 -26.22 21.40 10.98
CA TRP A 199 -27.20 22.47 10.77
C TRP A 199 -28.14 22.16 9.62
N LEU A 200 -27.64 21.63 8.49
CA LEU A 200 -28.48 21.26 7.35
C LEU A 200 -29.52 20.18 7.72
N ILE A 201 -29.11 19.20 8.53
CA ILE A 201 -30.04 18.15 9.02
C ILE A 201 -31.03 18.71 10.06
N LYS A 202 -30.53 19.53 11.00
CA LYS A 202 -31.37 20.13 12.05
C LYS A 202 -32.46 21.00 11.47
N ASP A 203 -32.15 21.82 10.48
CA ASP A 203 -33.03 22.77 9.85
C ASP A 203 -33.89 22.14 8.74
N ASP A 204 -33.93 20.81 8.61
CA ASP A 204 -34.68 20.05 7.59
C ASP A 204 -34.38 20.48 6.13
N ILE A 205 -33.16 20.97 5.86
CA ILE A 205 -32.75 21.35 4.51
C ILE A 205 -32.52 20.10 3.63
N CYS A 206 -31.94 19.04 4.20
CA CYS A 206 -31.76 17.75 3.56
C CYS A 206 -31.70 16.62 4.59
N THR A 207 -31.85 15.39 4.12
CA THR A 207 -31.61 14.16 4.91
C THR A 207 -30.13 13.79 4.89
N THR A 208 -29.70 12.91 5.79
CA THR A 208 -28.34 12.35 5.79
C THR A 208 -28.00 11.72 4.44
N LYS A 209 -28.94 10.96 3.86
CA LYS A 209 -28.75 10.33 2.54
C LYS A 209 -28.55 11.36 1.42
N GLU A 210 -29.38 12.39 1.36
CA GLU A 210 -29.26 13.44 0.34
C GLU A 210 -27.94 14.19 0.48
N LEU A 211 -27.50 14.46 1.71
CA LEU A 211 -26.20 15.07 1.97
C LEU A 211 -25.05 14.21 1.49
N ASP A 212 -25.06 12.92 1.81
CA ASP A 212 -24.05 11.97 1.35
C ASP A 212 -24.04 11.85 -0.18
N ASP A 213 -25.20 11.78 -0.83
CA ASP A 213 -25.34 11.76 -2.29
C ASP A 213 -24.74 13.05 -2.92
N ILE A 214 -25.00 14.21 -2.33
CA ILE A 214 -24.44 15.51 -2.77
C ILE A 214 -22.90 15.47 -2.66
N ILE A 215 -22.34 15.04 -1.53
CA ILE A 215 -20.90 14.99 -1.31
C ILE A 215 -20.24 14.02 -2.29
N THR A 216 -20.72 12.79 -2.35
CA THR A 216 -20.09 11.71 -3.13
C THR A 216 -20.23 11.91 -4.63
N SER A 217 -21.29 12.57 -5.10
CA SER A 217 -21.54 12.82 -6.53
C SER A 217 -20.99 14.16 -7.04
N SER A 218 -20.42 15.00 -6.19
CA SER A 218 -19.94 16.34 -6.57
C SER A 218 -18.46 16.56 -6.17
N PHE A 219 -18.22 17.35 -5.14
CA PHE A 219 -16.86 17.73 -4.75
C PHE A 219 -16.04 16.59 -4.15
N GLY A 220 -16.69 15.58 -3.57
CA GLY A 220 -16.01 14.38 -3.06
C GLY A 220 -15.22 13.64 -4.14
N ILE A 221 -15.80 13.44 -5.34
CA ILE A 221 -15.10 12.84 -6.48
C ILE A 221 -13.91 13.71 -6.92
N ARG A 222 -14.06 15.05 -6.91
CA ARG A 222 -12.97 15.96 -7.24
C ARG A 222 -11.85 15.90 -6.21
N PHE A 223 -12.20 15.93 -4.93
CA PHE A 223 -11.21 15.93 -3.85
C PHE A 223 -10.51 14.59 -3.66
N ALA A 224 -11.08 13.48 -4.13
CA ALA A 224 -10.40 12.20 -4.18
C ALA A 224 -9.18 12.20 -5.13
N GLN A 225 -9.20 13.02 -6.19
CA GLN A 225 -8.12 13.11 -7.17
C GLN A 225 -7.28 14.39 -7.04
N MET A 226 -7.89 15.50 -6.65
CA MET A 226 -7.25 16.81 -6.51
C MET A 226 -7.73 17.46 -5.22
N GLY A 227 -6.83 18.08 -4.48
CA GLY A 227 -7.21 18.87 -3.32
C GLY A 227 -8.02 20.11 -3.70
N MET A 228 -8.51 20.81 -2.69
CA MET A 228 -9.34 22.00 -2.85
C MET A 228 -8.67 23.07 -3.72
N PHE A 229 -7.41 23.42 -3.43
CA PHE A 229 -6.70 24.49 -4.15
C PHE A 229 -6.41 24.14 -5.62
N GLU A 230 -6.07 22.89 -5.94
CA GLU A 230 -5.93 22.44 -7.32
C GLU A 230 -7.25 22.53 -8.09
N SER A 231 -8.34 22.08 -7.47
CA SER A 231 -9.69 22.17 -8.05
C SER A 231 -10.09 23.62 -8.33
N TYR A 232 -9.77 24.54 -7.42
CA TYR A 232 -10.09 25.97 -7.57
C TYR A 232 -9.17 26.66 -8.58
N ARG A 233 -7.90 26.24 -8.68
CA ARG A 233 -7.00 26.71 -9.72
C ARG A 233 -7.55 26.43 -11.12
N ILE A 234 -8.07 25.20 -11.33
CA ILE A 234 -8.70 24.81 -12.60
C ILE A 234 -9.99 25.62 -12.85
N ALA A 235 -10.79 25.83 -11.82
CA ALA A 235 -12.01 26.64 -11.93
C ALA A 235 -11.74 28.11 -12.30
N GLY A 236 -10.54 28.63 -12.01
CA GLY A 236 -10.10 29.96 -12.45
C GLY A 236 -9.74 30.05 -13.93
N GLY A 237 -9.78 28.94 -14.69
CA GLY A 237 -9.41 28.88 -16.11
C GLY A 237 -7.96 29.24 -16.35
N ASP A 238 -7.66 29.80 -17.53
CA ASP A 238 -6.28 30.17 -17.94
C ASP A 238 -5.59 31.18 -17.01
N LYS A 239 -6.38 31.97 -16.28
CA LYS A 239 -5.86 32.95 -15.30
C LYS A 239 -5.58 32.31 -13.91
N GLY A 240 -5.94 31.05 -13.70
CA GLY A 240 -5.61 30.23 -12.54
C GLY A 240 -6.17 30.75 -11.22
N MET A 241 -5.48 30.44 -10.12
CA MET A 241 -5.93 30.68 -8.74
C MET A 241 -6.23 32.16 -8.45
N ARG A 242 -5.44 33.10 -8.99
CA ARG A 242 -5.69 34.53 -8.74
C ARG A 242 -7.06 34.96 -9.23
N HIS A 243 -7.43 34.56 -10.44
CA HIS A 243 -8.75 34.88 -11.00
C HIS A 243 -9.88 34.25 -10.18
N PHE A 244 -9.71 33.00 -9.75
CA PHE A 244 -10.68 32.34 -8.87
C PHE A 244 -10.86 33.12 -7.55
N LEU A 245 -9.77 33.53 -6.91
CA LEU A 245 -9.83 34.28 -5.64
C LEU A 245 -10.44 35.66 -5.82
N ASP A 246 -10.12 36.36 -6.90
CA ASP A 246 -10.68 37.68 -7.20
C ASP A 246 -12.20 37.61 -7.46
N GLN A 247 -12.64 36.55 -8.14
CA GLN A 247 -14.05 36.35 -8.50
C GLN A 247 -14.89 35.82 -7.33
N PHE A 248 -14.41 34.79 -6.61
CA PHE A 248 -15.20 34.08 -5.60
C PHE A 248 -14.82 34.44 -4.15
N GLY A 249 -13.63 34.97 -3.91
CA GLY A 249 -13.20 35.36 -2.58
C GLY A 249 -14.15 36.33 -1.85
N PRO A 250 -14.70 37.34 -2.52
CA PRO A 250 -15.68 38.23 -1.91
C PRO A 250 -16.93 37.53 -1.34
N ALA A 251 -17.35 36.40 -1.95
CA ALA A 251 -18.50 35.64 -1.51
C ALA A 251 -18.32 34.98 -0.12
N LEU A 252 -17.06 34.77 0.31
CA LEU A 252 -16.75 34.23 1.64
C LEU A 252 -17.18 35.15 2.80
N LYS A 253 -17.49 36.43 2.51
CA LYS A 253 -18.05 37.38 3.48
C LYS A 253 -19.57 37.21 3.65
N TRP A 254 -20.21 36.42 2.81
CA TRP A 254 -21.64 36.19 2.87
C TRP A 254 -21.95 35.10 3.92
N PRO A 255 -23.07 35.22 4.65
CA PRO A 255 -23.42 34.29 5.72
C PRO A 255 -24.01 32.98 5.17
N TRP A 256 -23.26 32.28 4.27
CA TRP A 256 -23.74 31.03 3.66
C TRP A 256 -23.51 29.81 4.54
N SER A 257 -22.70 29.93 5.58
CA SER A 257 -22.39 28.80 6.46
C SER A 257 -22.38 29.22 7.93
N ARG A 258 -22.54 28.25 8.83
CA ARG A 258 -22.56 28.44 10.30
C ARG A 258 -21.36 27.78 10.96
N LEU A 259 -20.17 27.82 10.36
CA LEU A 259 -18.97 27.06 10.78
C LEU A 259 -18.51 27.29 12.23
N THR A 260 -18.90 28.41 12.86
CA THR A 260 -18.53 28.74 14.26
C THR A 260 -19.58 28.32 15.26
N ASP A 261 -20.74 27.85 14.81
CA ASP A 261 -21.87 27.47 15.63
C ASP A 261 -22.20 25.98 15.47
N VAL A 262 -22.69 25.33 16.54
CA VAL A 262 -23.02 23.89 16.54
C VAL A 262 -24.42 23.75 17.14
N PRO A 263 -25.35 22.99 16.53
CA PRO A 263 -26.65 22.73 17.12
C PRO A 263 -26.51 21.98 18.44
N GLU A 264 -27.43 22.20 19.35
CA GLU A 264 -27.50 21.45 20.60
C GLU A 264 -27.75 19.96 20.31
N PHE A 265 -26.91 19.07 20.82
CA PHE A 265 -27.06 17.63 20.73
C PHE A 265 -28.10 17.13 21.75
N ASN A 266 -29.37 17.42 21.51
CA ASN A 266 -30.46 16.86 22.27
C ASN A 266 -30.93 15.51 21.71
N SER A 267 -31.80 14.81 22.47
CA SER A 267 -32.32 13.49 22.07
C SER A 267 -33.01 13.53 20.71
N ASP A 268 -33.76 14.59 20.42
CA ASP A 268 -34.55 14.70 19.18
C ASP A 268 -33.66 14.76 17.94
N LEU A 269 -32.56 15.50 18.00
CA LEU A 269 -31.60 15.59 16.91
C LEU A 269 -30.83 14.26 16.74
N ILE A 270 -30.43 13.64 17.85
CA ILE A 270 -29.74 12.33 17.82
C ILE A 270 -30.65 11.28 17.21
N ASP A 271 -31.90 11.17 17.68
CA ASP A 271 -32.87 10.19 17.19
C ASP A 271 -33.19 10.40 15.70
N LYS A 272 -33.29 11.66 15.27
CA LYS A 272 -33.51 12.04 13.87
C LYS A 272 -32.34 11.56 13.00
N ILE A 273 -31.10 11.84 13.38
CA ILE A 273 -29.91 11.43 12.62
C ILE A 273 -29.81 9.89 12.58
N CYS A 274 -29.97 9.21 13.71
CA CYS A 274 -29.90 7.77 13.79
C CYS A 274 -30.96 7.10 12.91
N SER A 275 -32.23 7.52 13.00
CA SER A 275 -33.31 6.95 12.19
C SER A 275 -33.11 7.17 10.69
N GLN A 276 -32.56 8.31 10.27
CA GLN A 276 -32.23 8.56 8.86
C GLN A 276 -31.05 7.70 8.40
N SER A 277 -30.01 7.55 9.24
CA SER A 277 -28.85 6.71 8.94
C SER A 277 -29.23 5.24 8.83
N ASP A 278 -30.10 4.74 9.72
CA ASP A 278 -30.62 3.39 9.67
C ASP A 278 -31.42 3.16 8.36
N ALA A 279 -32.34 4.07 8.03
CA ALA A 279 -33.11 3.99 6.79
C ALA A 279 -32.23 4.04 5.52
N GLN A 280 -31.07 4.69 5.59
CA GLN A 280 -30.10 4.76 4.48
C GLN A 280 -29.35 3.44 4.26
N SER A 281 -29.04 2.70 5.31
CA SER A 281 -28.06 1.60 5.27
C SER A 281 -28.48 0.33 6.00
N ASP A 282 -29.73 0.19 6.47
CA ASP A 282 -30.20 -0.93 7.27
C ASP A 282 -30.13 -2.31 6.59
N MET A 283 -30.08 -2.33 5.26
CA MET A 283 -29.89 -3.54 4.46
C MET A 283 -28.48 -4.13 4.53
N TYR A 284 -27.50 -3.42 5.10
CA TYR A 284 -26.11 -3.84 5.21
C TYR A 284 -25.67 -3.86 6.67
N SER A 285 -24.98 -4.88 7.06
CA SER A 285 -24.20 -4.88 8.30
C SER A 285 -23.00 -3.92 8.19
N ILE A 286 -22.48 -3.45 9.32
CA ILE A 286 -21.27 -2.62 9.35
C ILE A 286 -20.09 -3.34 8.63
N SER A 287 -19.98 -4.65 8.78
CA SER A 287 -18.93 -5.43 8.10
C SER A 287 -19.07 -5.41 6.57
N GLU A 288 -20.28 -5.44 6.05
CA GLU A 288 -20.54 -5.35 4.60
C GLU A 288 -20.23 -3.94 4.09
N LEU A 289 -20.60 -2.89 4.83
CA LEU A 289 -20.24 -1.50 4.50
C LEU A 289 -18.72 -1.28 4.49
N GLU A 290 -18.00 -1.86 5.45
CA GLU A 290 -16.53 -1.81 5.47
C GLU A 290 -15.92 -2.55 4.27
N ASP A 291 -16.47 -3.69 3.85
CA ASP A 291 -15.99 -4.44 2.68
C ASP A 291 -16.23 -3.66 1.37
N ILE A 292 -17.38 -3.01 1.24
CA ILE A 292 -17.69 -2.12 0.11
C ILE A 292 -16.73 -0.93 0.07
N ARG A 293 -16.50 -0.27 1.20
CA ARG A 293 -15.55 0.84 1.34
C ARG A 293 -14.15 0.43 0.91
N ASP A 294 -13.66 -0.70 1.43
CA ASP A 294 -12.30 -1.16 1.18
C ASP A 294 -12.09 -1.53 -0.30
N LYS A 295 -13.08 -2.15 -0.96
CA LYS A 295 -13.07 -2.39 -2.40
C LYS A 295 -12.97 -1.09 -3.19
N ASN A 296 -13.80 -0.11 -2.85
CA ASN A 296 -13.82 1.19 -3.53
C ASN A 296 -12.50 1.95 -3.35
N LEU A 297 -11.93 1.94 -2.13
CA LEU A 297 -10.63 2.56 -1.87
C LEU A 297 -9.50 1.93 -2.69
N VAL A 298 -9.50 0.62 -2.87
CA VAL A 298 -8.54 -0.09 -3.71
C VAL A 298 -8.65 0.38 -5.16
N GLU A 299 -9.86 0.40 -5.73
CA GLU A 299 -10.06 0.80 -7.12
C GLU A 299 -9.75 2.28 -7.37
N LEU A 300 -10.11 3.17 -6.45
CA LEU A 300 -9.75 4.59 -6.50
C LEU A 300 -8.22 4.78 -6.49
N GLN A 301 -7.51 4.12 -5.60
CA GLN A 301 -6.06 4.22 -5.53
C GLN A 301 -5.37 3.65 -6.79
N LYS A 302 -5.89 2.54 -7.37
CA LYS A 302 -5.40 2.00 -8.64
C LYS A 302 -5.62 2.98 -9.80
N ALA A 303 -6.80 3.61 -9.89
CA ALA A 303 -7.09 4.61 -10.91
C ALA A 303 -6.12 5.81 -10.81
N LEU A 304 -5.89 6.31 -9.62
CA LEU A 304 -4.95 7.40 -9.34
C LEU A 304 -3.49 7.00 -9.64
N ARG A 305 -3.09 5.76 -9.35
CA ARG A 305 -1.77 5.22 -9.68
C ARG A 305 -1.51 5.26 -11.18
N ASN A 306 -2.48 4.87 -12.01
CA ASN A 306 -2.33 4.85 -13.47
C ASN A 306 -2.01 6.23 -14.04
N ASN A 307 -2.53 7.29 -13.42
CA ASN A 307 -2.27 8.68 -13.79
C ASN A 307 -1.10 9.31 -13.01
N ARG A 308 -0.50 8.60 -12.07
CA ARG A 308 0.55 9.09 -11.17
C ARG A 308 0.16 10.42 -10.49
N TRP A 309 -1.07 10.51 -10.00
CA TRP A 309 -1.62 11.70 -9.38
C TRP A 309 -2.13 11.46 -7.96
N GLY A 310 -2.13 12.50 -7.10
CA GLY A 310 -2.58 12.39 -5.71
C GLY A 310 -1.92 11.24 -4.95
N SER A 311 -2.68 10.46 -4.19
CA SER A 311 -2.21 9.25 -3.49
C SER A 311 -1.65 8.18 -4.43
N GLY A 312 -2.03 8.20 -5.70
CA GLY A 312 -1.52 7.29 -6.72
C GLY A 312 -0.03 7.44 -6.99
N ARG A 313 0.58 8.62 -6.75
CA ARG A 313 2.04 8.80 -6.84
C ARG A 313 2.76 7.94 -5.80
N THR A 314 2.26 7.93 -4.58
CA THR A 314 2.83 7.13 -3.50
C THR A 314 2.67 5.64 -3.77
N LEU A 315 1.47 5.21 -4.22
CA LEU A 315 1.25 3.81 -4.59
C LEU A 315 2.18 3.38 -5.74
N ALA A 316 2.40 4.23 -6.75
CA ALA A 316 3.32 3.94 -7.85
C ALA A 316 4.80 3.86 -7.40
N SER A 317 5.22 4.73 -6.46
CA SER A 317 6.56 4.66 -5.87
C SER A 317 6.75 3.41 -5.02
N TYR A 318 5.79 3.11 -4.16
CA TYR A 318 5.78 1.90 -3.33
C TYR A 318 5.84 0.63 -4.19
N GLU A 319 5.02 0.54 -5.25
CA GLU A 319 5.01 -0.58 -6.19
C GLU A 319 6.39 -0.75 -6.87
N LYS A 320 7.02 0.37 -7.25
CA LYS A 320 8.38 0.36 -7.81
C LYS A 320 9.40 -0.20 -6.80
N ASP A 321 9.35 0.24 -5.55
CA ASP A 321 10.26 -0.24 -4.51
C ASP A 321 10.11 -1.75 -4.27
N LEU A 322 8.87 -2.27 -4.32
CA LEU A 322 8.61 -3.71 -4.25
C LEU A 322 9.24 -4.47 -5.43
N PHE A 323 9.10 -3.96 -6.66
CA PHE A 323 9.73 -4.56 -7.83
C PHE A 323 11.26 -4.52 -7.76
N ASP A 324 11.85 -3.40 -7.31
CA ASP A 324 13.29 -3.26 -7.16
C ASP A 324 13.83 -4.22 -6.07
N GLU A 325 13.10 -4.43 -4.97
CA GLU A 325 13.46 -5.40 -3.93
C GLU A 325 13.41 -6.83 -4.45
N GLN A 326 12.34 -7.18 -5.17
CA GLN A 326 12.17 -8.52 -5.74
C GLN A 326 13.27 -8.83 -6.77
N SER A 327 13.62 -7.86 -7.63
CA SER A 327 14.69 -8.03 -8.60
C SER A 327 16.04 -8.36 -7.92
N LYS A 328 16.34 -7.67 -6.81
CA LYS A 328 17.55 -7.96 -6.01
C LYS A 328 17.51 -9.33 -5.30
N GLU A 329 16.33 -9.80 -4.91
CA GLU A 329 16.17 -11.14 -4.31
C GLU A 329 16.30 -12.24 -5.37
N ALA A 330 15.73 -12.04 -6.55
CA ALA A 330 15.89 -12.95 -7.69
C ALA A 330 17.37 -13.07 -8.12
N GLU A 331 18.11 -11.95 -8.17
CA GLU A 331 19.56 -11.96 -8.43
C GLU A 331 20.34 -12.76 -7.37
N LYS A 332 19.95 -12.69 -6.09
CA LYS A 332 20.57 -13.46 -5.00
C LYS A 332 20.17 -14.93 -5.01
N ALA A 333 18.94 -15.24 -5.42
CA ALA A 333 18.42 -16.62 -5.47
C ALA A 333 19.01 -17.38 -6.66
N SER A 334 19.25 -16.74 -7.80
CA SER A 334 19.90 -17.34 -8.98
C SER A 334 21.30 -17.86 -8.69
N GLY A 335 21.98 -17.36 -7.63
CA GLY A 335 23.28 -17.86 -7.18
C GLY A 335 23.24 -19.08 -6.24
N LYS A 336 22.07 -19.62 -5.86
CA LYS A 336 21.94 -20.68 -4.84
C LYS A 336 21.39 -22.02 -5.33
N ILE A 337 20.85 -22.10 -6.53
CA ILE A 337 20.28 -23.35 -7.07
C ILE A 337 21.32 -23.97 -8.04
N SER A 338 21.67 -25.22 -7.81
CA SER A 338 22.62 -25.98 -8.65
C SER A 338 21.93 -26.44 -9.95
N SER A 339 21.46 -25.49 -10.73
CA SER A 339 20.88 -25.70 -12.06
C SER A 339 21.71 -24.92 -13.06
N ASP A 340 22.02 -25.51 -14.20
CA ASP A 340 22.68 -24.83 -15.32
C ASP A 340 21.73 -23.80 -16.00
N LEU A 341 20.47 -23.71 -15.52
CA LEU A 341 19.41 -22.82 -16.04
C LEU A 341 19.13 -21.67 -15.06
N LEU A 342 18.59 -20.59 -15.60
CA LEU A 342 18.15 -19.45 -14.80
C LEU A 342 16.88 -19.79 -14.01
N ILE A 343 16.89 -19.58 -12.70
CA ILE A 343 15.66 -19.52 -11.92
C ILE A 343 15.08 -18.12 -12.05
N THR A 344 14.01 -18.03 -12.82
CA THR A 344 13.42 -16.73 -13.22
C THR A 344 12.16 -16.35 -12.45
N TYR A 345 11.61 -17.29 -11.66
CA TYR A 345 10.39 -17.06 -10.90
C TYR A 345 10.31 -18.02 -9.70
N THR A 346 9.78 -17.53 -8.60
CA THR A 346 9.46 -18.34 -7.40
C THR A 346 8.22 -17.80 -6.74
N LYS A 347 7.25 -18.65 -6.40
CA LYS A 347 6.01 -18.24 -5.74
C LYS A 347 5.34 -19.38 -4.99
N THR A 348 4.66 -19.04 -3.90
CA THR A 348 3.62 -19.90 -3.30
C THR A 348 2.28 -19.55 -3.94
N ILE A 349 1.54 -20.55 -4.43
CA ILE A 349 0.24 -20.37 -5.09
C ILE A 349 -0.78 -19.84 -4.08
N PRO A 350 -1.26 -18.59 -4.24
CA PRO A 350 -2.17 -17.99 -3.27
C PRO A 350 -3.63 -18.41 -3.52
N PRO A 351 -4.51 -18.33 -2.50
CA PRO A 351 -5.91 -18.73 -2.61
C PRO A 351 -6.70 -18.05 -3.72
N GLU A 352 -6.42 -16.79 -4.02
CA GLU A 352 -7.09 -16.01 -5.06
C GLU A 352 -6.69 -16.42 -6.50
N TRP A 353 -5.77 -17.36 -6.63
CA TRP A 353 -5.39 -17.95 -7.92
C TRP A 353 -6.16 -19.24 -8.22
N ALA A 354 -6.90 -19.74 -7.26
CA ALA A 354 -7.70 -20.95 -7.42
C ALA A 354 -8.98 -20.70 -8.22
N ASP A 355 -9.33 -21.68 -9.03
CA ASP A 355 -10.65 -21.79 -9.63
C ASP A 355 -11.65 -22.46 -8.66
N TYR A 356 -12.86 -22.74 -9.15
CA TYR A 356 -13.92 -23.41 -8.40
C TYR A 356 -13.57 -24.87 -8.01
N ASN A 357 -12.55 -25.49 -8.62
CA ASN A 357 -12.03 -26.83 -8.30
C ASN A 357 -10.89 -26.78 -7.27
N GLY A 358 -10.42 -25.60 -6.87
CA GLY A 358 -9.31 -25.42 -5.93
C GLY A 358 -7.93 -25.52 -6.59
N HIS A 359 -7.85 -25.51 -7.92
CA HIS A 359 -6.60 -25.54 -8.69
C HIS A 359 -6.29 -24.18 -9.30
N MET A 360 -5.00 -23.93 -9.55
CA MET A 360 -4.54 -22.68 -10.16
C MET A 360 -5.20 -22.47 -11.51
N THR A 361 -5.85 -21.32 -11.69
CA THR A 361 -6.58 -20.94 -12.90
C THR A 361 -5.66 -20.89 -14.13
N GLU A 362 -6.12 -21.30 -15.27
CA GLU A 362 -5.35 -21.44 -16.53
C GLU A 362 -4.54 -20.19 -16.89
N TYR A 363 -5.15 -19.00 -16.86
CA TYR A 363 -4.46 -17.75 -17.23
C TYR A 363 -3.31 -17.37 -16.27
N ARG A 364 -3.27 -17.93 -15.06
CA ARG A 364 -2.20 -17.69 -14.09
C ARG A 364 -0.87 -18.31 -14.50
N TYR A 365 -0.90 -19.41 -15.26
CA TYR A 365 0.32 -19.99 -15.84
C TYR A 365 0.97 -19.03 -16.83
N LEU A 366 0.17 -18.38 -17.68
CA LEU A 366 0.66 -17.35 -18.59
C LEU A 366 1.27 -16.16 -17.84
N ASN A 367 0.65 -15.73 -16.73
CA ASN A 367 1.21 -14.69 -15.88
C ASN A 367 2.60 -15.08 -15.35
N CYS A 368 2.75 -16.30 -14.79
CA CYS A 368 4.02 -16.79 -14.28
C CYS A 368 5.11 -16.81 -15.36
N PHE A 369 4.78 -17.25 -16.58
CA PHE A 369 5.74 -17.29 -17.69
C PHE A 369 6.05 -15.90 -18.25
N GLY A 370 5.09 -14.97 -18.17
CA GLY A 370 5.33 -13.54 -18.45
C GLY A 370 6.35 -12.93 -17.50
N ASP A 371 6.12 -13.10 -16.20
CA ASP A 371 7.03 -12.63 -15.14
C ASP A 371 8.44 -13.27 -15.28
N ALA A 372 8.49 -14.55 -15.64
CA ALA A 372 9.75 -15.25 -15.90
C ALA A 372 10.49 -14.69 -17.13
N SER A 373 9.77 -14.31 -18.18
CA SER A 373 10.37 -13.64 -19.36
C SER A 373 10.90 -12.25 -19.00
N ASP A 374 10.19 -11.49 -18.16
CA ASP A 374 10.63 -10.18 -17.65
C ASP A 374 11.91 -10.32 -16.83
N ALA A 375 12.02 -11.36 -16.01
CA ALA A 375 13.24 -11.66 -15.26
C ALA A 375 14.44 -11.96 -16.17
N VAL A 376 14.24 -12.71 -17.26
CA VAL A 376 15.29 -12.91 -18.28
C VAL A 376 15.70 -11.59 -18.91
N MET A 377 14.72 -10.75 -19.28
CA MET A 377 15.01 -9.44 -19.88
C MET A 377 15.84 -8.56 -18.93
N LEU A 378 15.50 -8.53 -17.66
CA LEU A 378 16.29 -7.82 -16.64
C LEU A 378 17.71 -8.38 -16.54
N HIS A 379 17.86 -9.71 -16.50
CA HIS A 379 19.16 -10.38 -16.38
C HIS A 379 20.09 -10.02 -17.55
N ILE A 380 19.58 -9.93 -18.77
CA ILE A 380 20.37 -9.55 -19.94
C ILE A 380 20.62 -8.05 -20.06
N GLY A 381 20.02 -7.21 -19.21
CA GLY A 381 20.24 -5.77 -19.16
C GLY A 381 19.15 -4.95 -19.86
N CYS A 382 17.99 -5.53 -20.15
CA CYS A 382 16.81 -4.79 -20.56
C CYS A 382 16.09 -4.23 -19.31
N ASP A 383 16.80 -3.37 -18.58
CA ASP A 383 16.36 -2.74 -17.35
C ASP A 383 15.54 -1.47 -17.61
N LYS A 384 15.17 -0.80 -16.53
CA LYS A 384 14.40 0.45 -16.60
C LYS A 384 15.09 1.53 -17.44
N ALA A 385 16.41 1.68 -17.32
CA ALA A 385 17.17 2.68 -18.08
C ALA A 385 17.14 2.35 -19.58
N TYR A 386 17.23 1.08 -19.92
CA TYR A 386 17.12 0.60 -21.30
C TYR A 386 15.74 0.88 -21.90
N ILE A 387 14.69 0.67 -21.12
CA ILE A 387 13.30 0.95 -21.53
C ILE A 387 13.07 2.46 -21.69
N GLU A 388 13.55 3.26 -20.75
CA GLU A 388 13.49 4.74 -20.82
C GLU A 388 14.27 5.32 -22.02
N ALA A 389 15.33 4.64 -22.46
CA ALA A 389 16.04 4.96 -23.69
C ALA A 389 15.23 4.65 -24.96
N GLY A 390 14.08 4.03 -24.83
CA GLY A 390 13.11 3.80 -25.91
C GLY A 390 13.24 2.45 -26.59
N ASN A 391 13.75 1.43 -25.92
CA ASN A 391 13.89 0.07 -26.46
C ASN A 391 13.29 -0.97 -25.49
N SER A 392 12.75 -2.06 -26.01
CA SER A 392 12.20 -3.16 -25.21
C SER A 392 12.06 -4.42 -26.05
N TYR A 393 11.64 -5.52 -25.40
CA TYR A 393 11.17 -6.74 -26.08
C TYR A 393 9.65 -6.84 -25.96
N PHE A 394 8.99 -7.30 -27.05
CA PHE A 394 7.57 -7.62 -27.07
C PHE A 394 7.39 -9.09 -27.38
N THR A 395 6.64 -9.79 -26.55
CA THR A 395 6.21 -11.16 -26.82
C THR A 395 5.28 -11.17 -28.02
N VAL A 396 5.59 -11.97 -29.01
CA VAL A 396 4.82 -12.09 -30.27
C VAL A 396 4.21 -13.45 -30.45
N GLU A 397 4.74 -14.46 -29.78
CA GLU A 397 4.21 -15.82 -29.83
C GLU A 397 4.40 -16.51 -28.48
N THR A 398 3.39 -17.27 -28.05
CA THR A 398 3.40 -18.02 -26.79
C THR A 398 2.79 -19.39 -27.02
N ASN A 399 3.47 -20.44 -26.57
CA ASN A 399 2.96 -21.80 -26.50
C ASN A 399 3.01 -22.30 -25.06
N ILE A 400 1.86 -22.67 -24.47
CA ILE A 400 1.80 -23.18 -23.09
C ILE A 400 1.26 -24.61 -23.12
N ARG A 401 1.86 -25.48 -22.32
CA ARG A 401 1.38 -26.84 -22.07
C ARG A 401 1.17 -27.03 -20.59
N HIS A 402 -0.05 -27.35 -20.20
CA HIS A 402 -0.41 -27.77 -18.85
C HIS A 402 -0.21 -29.28 -18.74
N LEU A 403 0.58 -29.72 -17.77
CA LEU A 403 0.95 -31.12 -17.59
C LEU A 403 0.33 -31.70 -16.32
N ASN A 404 0.34 -30.91 -15.24
CA ASN A 404 -0.23 -31.25 -13.95
C ASN A 404 -0.95 -30.06 -13.35
N GLU A 405 -1.84 -30.29 -12.37
CA GLU A 405 -2.63 -29.26 -11.69
C GLU A 405 -1.89 -28.74 -10.45
N LEU A 406 -1.78 -27.43 -10.31
CA LEU A 406 -1.23 -26.77 -9.13
C LEU A 406 -2.33 -26.40 -8.14
N LYS A 407 -2.09 -26.68 -6.86
CA LYS A 407 -3.00 -26.37 -5.75
C LYS A 407 -2.53 -25.16 -4.96
N VAL A 408 -3.48 -24.51 -4.29
CA VAL A 408 -3.20 -23.45 -3.31
C VAL A 408 -2.19 -23.92 -2.27
N GLY A 409 -1.23 -23.05 -1.93
CA GLY A 409 -0.21 -23.33 -0.93
C GLY A 409 1.02 -24.08 -1.45
N GLN A 410 1.00 -24.58 -2.69
CA GLN A 410 2.21 -25.17 -3.28
C GLN A 410 3.23 -24.09 -3.63
N GLU A 411 4.50 -24.35 -3.30
CA GLU A 411 5.60 -23.50 -3.71
C GLU A 411 6.15 -23.97 -5.06
N VAL A 412 6.27 -23.03 -5.99
CA VAL A 412 6.73 -23.29 -7.36
C VAL A 412 7.88 -22.37 -7.75
N TYR A 413 8.70 -22.85 -8.67
CA TYR A 413 9.72 -22.05 -9.32
C TYR A 413 9.74 -22.32 -10.83
N ILE A 414 10.31 -21.39 -11.61
CA ILE A 414 10.47 -21.52 -13.04
C ILE A 414 11.97 -21.53 -13.38
N GLU A 415 12.39 -22.61 -14.01
CA GLU A 415 13.67 -22.69 -14.72
C GLU A 415 13.46 -22.21 -16.15
N THR A 416 14.33 -21.34 -16.62
CA THR A 416 14.25 -20.80 -17.98
C THR A 416 15.51 -21.11 -18.77
N LYS A 417 15.31 -21.73 -19.93
CA LYS A 417 16.33 -21.94 -20.94
C LYS A 417 16.21 -20.87 -22.03
N VAL A 418 17.32 -20.23 -22.39
CA VAL A 418 17.41 -19.44 -23.61
C VAL A 418 17.68 -20.40 -24.76
N ILE A 419 16.70 -20.58 -25.64
CA ILE A 419 16.80 -21.46 -26.82
C ILE A 419 17.61 -20.78 -27.92
N LYS A 420 17.27 -19.51 -28.21
CA LYS A 420 17.94 -18.72 -29.26
C LYS A 420 17.90 -17.24 -28.95
N GLY A 421 19.06 -16.62 -29.00
CA GLY A 421 19.21 -15.18 -28.91
C GLY A 421 19.85 -14.62 -30.18
N THR A 422 19.26 -13.61 -30.78
CA THR A 422 19.80 -12.90 -31.95
C THR A 422 19.73 -11.40 -31.73
N GLU A 423 20.18 -10.61 -32.70
CA GLU A 423 20.09 -9.15 -32.62
C GLU A 423 18.64 -8.64 -32.40
N LYS A 424 17.62 -9.38 -32.88
CA LYS A 424 16.22 -8.93 -32.87
C LYS A 424 15.27 -9.90 -32.19
N LYS A 425 15.72 -11.11 -31.86
CA LYS A 425 14.85 -12.17 -31.33
C LYS A 425 15.42 -12.75 -30.05
N LEU A 426 14.53 -13.01 -29.11
CA LEU A 426 14.78 -13.76 -27.87
C LEU A 426 13.75 -14.89 -27.80
N HIS A 427 14.21 -16.13 -27.85
CA HIS A 427 13.39 -17.32 -27.74
C HIS A 427 13.74 -18.05 -26.45
N VAL A 428 12.76 -18.18 -25.56
CA VAL A 428 12.91 -18.79 -24.24
C VAL A 428 11.96 -19.95 -24.03
N PHE A 429 12.39 -20.91 -23.22
CA PHE A 429 11.59 -22.03 -22.78
C PHE A 429 11.56 -22.10 -21.26
N HIS A 430 10.39 -22.01 -20.68
CA HIS A 430 10.11 -21.97 -19.24
C HIS A 430 9.60 -23.33 -18.76
N MET A 431 10.05 -23.77 -17.60
CA MET A 431 9.62 -25.00 -16.93
C MET A 431 9.16 -24.67 -15.51
N LEU A 432 7.88 -24.76 -15.27
CA LEU A 432 7.27 -24.51 -13.97
C LEU A 432 7.29 -25.81 -13.15
N ARG A 433 8.03 -25.78 -12.03
CA ARG A 433 8.25 -26.93 -11.15
C ARG A 433 7.87 -26.62 -9.70
N ASN A 434 7.55 -27.66 -8.93
CA ASN A 434 7.49 -27.56 -7.47
C ASN A 434 8.88 -27.75 -6.82
N LYS A 435 8.98 -27.61 -5.50
CA LYS A 435 10.23 -27.79 -4.74
C LYS A 435 10.84 -29.19 -4.91
N GLU A 436 10.03 -30.20 -5.17
CA GLU A 436 10.43 -31.58 -5.39
C GLU A 436 10.95 -31.82 -6.81
N GLY A 437 10.92 -30.78 -7.67
CA GLY A 437 11.37 -30.84 -9.06
C GLY A 437 10.35 -31.40 -10.06
N GLU A 438 9.11 -31.67 -9.61
CA GLU A 438 8.03 -32.14 -10.47
C GLU A 438 7.59 -31.03 -11.43
N LEU A 439 7.41 -31.37 -12.72
CA LEU A 439 7.04 -30.43 -13.78
C LEU A 439 5.52 -30.30 -13.89
N PHE A 440 4.99 -29.09 -13.76
CA PHE A 440 3.57 -28.77 -13.83
C PHE A 440 3.13 -28.15 -15.15
N ALA A 441 3.98 -27.31 -15.74
CA ALA A 441 3.69 -26.69 -17.02
C ALA A 441 4.98 -26.29 -17.75
N THR A 442 4.89 -26.12 -19.06
CA THR A 442 5.93 -25.48 -19.87
C THR A 442 5.36 -24.28 -20.60
N GLY A 443 6.19 -23.24 -20.74
CA GLY A 443 5.89 -22.04 -21.52
C GLY A 443 7.00 -21.76 -22.51
N GLU A 444 6.68 -21.56 -23.77
CA GLU A 444 7.62 -21.18 -24.81
C GLU A 444 7.23 -19.80 -25.33
N HIS A 445 8.16 -18.85 -25.29
CA HIS A 445 7.92 -17.48 -25.69
C HIS A 445 8.93 -17.04 -26.74
N LEU A 446 8.43 -16.43 -27.82
CA LEU A 446 9.23 -15.67 -28.77
C LEU A 446 8.99 -14.17 -28.55
N LEU A 447 10.06 -13.46 -28.30
CA LEU A 447 10.05 -12.02 -28.10
C LEU A 447 10.86 -11.34 -29.21
N LEU A 448 10.36 -10.20 -29.68
CA LEU A 448 11.06 -9.35 -30.64
C LEU A 448 11.54 -8.07 -29.99
N HIS A 449 12.80 -7.72 -30.24
CA HIS A 449 13.35 -6.44 -29.82
C HIS A 449 12.78 -5.31 -30.69
N VAL A 450 12.25 -4.28 -30.04
CA VAL A 450 11.52 -3.17 -30.66
C VAL A 450 11.97 -1.80 -30.17
N SER A 451 11.91 -0.83 -31.05
CA SER A 451 11.96 0.58 -30.66
C SER A 451 10.57 1.04 -30.21
N LEU A 452 10.47 1.55 -28.98
CA LEU A 452 9.21 2.08 -28.43
C LEU A 452 8.76 3.36 -29.15
N LYS A 453 9.69 4.07 -29.80
CA LYS A 453 9.37 5.29 -30.57
C LYS A 453 8.71 4.95 -31.92
N THR A 454 9.28 4.00 -32.65
CA THR A 454 8.80 3.66 -33.99
C THR A 454 7.82 2.49 -33.99
N ARG A 455 7.74 1.74 -32.88
CA ARG A 455 6.94 0.50 -32.71
C ARG A 455 7.32 -0.59 -33.74
N LYS A 456 8.55 -0.54 -34.25
CA LYS A 456 9.11 -1.51 -35.20
C LYS A 456 10.26 -2.27 -34.57
N THR A 457 10.50 -3.47 -35.10
CA THR A 457 11.66 -4.28 -34.71
C THR A 457 12.96 -3.58 -35.07
N CYS A 458 13.93 -3.60 -34.15
CA CYS A 458 15.26 -3.04 -34.35
C CYS A 458 16.28 -3.93 -33.64
N PRO A 459 17.60 -3.85 -34.00
CA PRO A 459 18.64 -4.56 -33.28
C PRO A 459 18.75 -4.09 -31.83
N ALA A 460 18.97 -5.03 -30.91
CA ALA A 460 19.30 -4.75 -29.52
C ALA A 460 20.72 -4.19 -29.39
N SER A 461 21.05 -3.64 -28.24
CA SER A 461 22.41 -3.14 -27.96
C SER A 461 23.43 -4.28 -27.90
N LYS A 462 24.67 -4.00 -28.31
CA LYS A 462 25.76 -5.01 -28.28
C LYS A 462 25.97 -5.66 -26.91
N PRO A 463 25.96 -4.92 -25.77
CA PRO A 463 26.10 -5.53 -24.46
C PRO A 463 24.99 -6.57 -24.16
N LEU A 464 23.75 -6.26 -24.54
CA LEU A 464 22.61 -7.15 -24.34
C LEU A 464 22.71 -8.41 -25.21
N ILE A 465 23.10 -8.25 -26.48
CA ILE A 465 23.33 -9.38 -27.42
C ILE A 465 24.43 -10.31 -26.87
N ASN A 466 25.53 -9.76 -26.36
CA ASN A 466 26.64 -10.53 -25.82
C ASN A 466 26.16 -11.41 -24.62
N LYS A 467 25.38 -10.84 -23.68
CA LYS A 467 24.80 -11.60 -22.58
C LYS A 467 23.86 -12.70 -23.05
N LEU A 468 23.05 -12.45 -24.07
CA LEU A 468 22.17 -13.47 -24.67
C LEU A 468 22.97 -14.64 -25.27
N ILE A 469 24.04 -14.34 -25.99
CA ILE A 469 24.91 -15.37 -26.58
C ILE A 469 25.61 -16.19 -25.47
N GLU A 470 26.03 -15.53 -24.40
CA GLU A 470 26.64 -16.20 -23.25
C GLU A 470 25.66 -17.17 -22.58
N LEU A 471 24.44 -16.71 -22.27
CA LEU A 471 23.37 -17.54 -21.71
C LEU A 471 23.01 -18.71 -22.64
N GLN A 472 22.89 -18.45 -23.94
CA GLN A 472 22.60 -19.52 -24.89
C GLN A 472 23.68 -20.61 -24.88
N LYS A 473 24.97 -20.24 -24.77
CA LYS A 473 26.06 -21.20 -24.63
C LYS A 473 25.97 -21.97 -23.32
N GLN A 474 25.74 -21.30 -22.19
CA GLN A 474 25.59 -21.95 -20.87
C GLN A 474 24.46 -22.98 -20.88
N HIS A 475 23.35 -22.65 -21.56
CA HIS A 475 22.17 -23.51 -21.62
C HIS A 475 22.22 -24.58 -22.72
N GLN A 476 23.28 -24.65 -23.53
CA GLN A 476 23.30 -25.46 -24.76
C GLN A 476 23.10 -26.95 -24.50
N GLU A 477 23.75 -27.49 -23.45
CA GLU A 477 23.73 -28.92 -23.14
C GLU A 477 22.52 -29.36 -22.31
N THR A 478 21.75 -28.40 -21.75
CA THR A 478 20.58 -28.72 -20.93
C THR A 478 19.39 -29.11 -21.82
N SER A 479 18.85 -30.30 -21.62
CA SER A 479 17.67 -30.77 -22.33
C SER A 479 16.39 -30.07 -21.83
N VAL A 480 15.40 -29.89 -22.71
CA VAL A 480 14.02 -29.47 -22.38
C VAL A 480 13.07 -30.66 -22.46
N PRO A 481 11.99 -30.69 -21.68
CA PRO A 481 11.07 -31.83 -21.60
C PRO A 481 10.31 -32.14 -22.89
N SER A 482 10.28 -31.23 -23.85
CA SER A 482 9.67 -31.41 -25.16
C SER A 482 10.39 -30.54 -26.19
N GLU A 483 10.36 -30.95 -27.46
CA GLU A 483 10.90 -30.12 -28.52
C GLU A 483 10.16 -28.76 -28.60
N PRO A 484 10.92 -27.66 -28.76
CA PRO A 484 10.32 -26.35 -29.01
C PRO A 484 9.42 -26.37 -30.26
N LYS A 485 8.27 -25.75 -30.16
CA LYS A 485 7.28 -25.71 -31.25
C LYS A 485 7.34 -24.42 -32.06
N ILE A 486 7.87 -23.36 -31.47
CA ILE A 486 8.01 -22.08 -32.16
C ILE A 486 9.21 -22.17 -33.12
N ILE A 487 8.95 -21.98 -34.40
CA ILE A 487 9.98 -22.00 -35.46
C ILE A 487 10.58 -20.58 -35.55
N VAL A 488 11.88 -20.43 -35.25
CA VAL A 488 12.57 -19.14 -35.18
C VAL A 488 13.58 -18.96 -36.31
#